data_53553bc783906afdc56c94a3c9fc53b6
#
_entry.id   53553bc783906afdc56c94a3c9fc53b6
#
_cell.length_a   1.000
_cell.length_b   1.000
_cell.length_c   1.000
_cell.angle_alpha   90.00
_cell.angle_beta   90.00
_cell.angle_gamma   90.00
#
_symmetry.space_group_name_H-M   'P 1'
#
loop_
_entity.id
_entity.type
_entity.pdbx_description
1 polymer ?
#
loop_
_entity_poly.entity_id
_entity_poly.type
_entity_poly.pdbx_seq_one_letter_code
_entity_poly.pdbx_strand_id
1 'polypeptide(L)'
;MKTPKTILAATLGVAMSIPMVVGAPLPPPPPKGGNPPRAIAGVLNPPPAPTGIAALPPGATPPPPPLGRSIPIAGLDATKARDFADGLAEFTKVETAAGGLGPIFNDVSCVACHRAGGAGGASRVFVTRFGKMVDGAFDPMVSEGGPLMQRRAIAPEFVERVPLTANVVIRRMTTPVFGLGLMEAIPDATIRAGAVAKGDGIAGKVAVVTDPVSGKEGVGRFGWKAQHASILGFSADAYLNEMGITNRYFPTENAPNGDAALLARADTVNDPEDAANGVTEKGDVDRAADFMRYLAPIPRAKATARSAAGERTFGTIGCVKCHTPAMSTGAHPVAALANKRVELYSDLLLHDMGSLGDGMPQGAAGAREMRTAPLWGLRLRDMYLHDGRAITVDAAIRAHDGEARIVRDRYAALKEADRAALLEFLGTL
;
A
#
# COMPACT_ATOMS: atom_id res chain seq x y z
N MET A 1 53.63 -50.59 -30.83
CA MET A 1 52.92 -50.32 -32.11
C MET A 1 51.47 -50.73 -31.92
N LYS A 2 50.57 -49.78 -31.62
CA LYS A 2 49.14 -49.98 -31.70
C LYS A 2 48.53 -48.60 -32.07
N THR A 3 47.92 -48.57 -33.25
CA THR A 3 47.25 -47.40 -33.85
C THR A 3 45.96 -46.97 -33.10
N PRO A 4 45.63 -45.70 -33.05
CA PRO A 4 44.38 -45.25 -32.48
C PRO A 4 43.24 -45.31 -33.52
N LYS A 5 42.06 -45.77 -33.06
CA LYS A 5 40.82 -45.78 -33.85
C LYS A 5 40.13 -44.44 -33.73
N THR A 6 39.90 -43.82 -34.86
CA THR A 6 39.08 -42.62 -35.03
C THR A 6 37.61 -43.00 -34.88
N ILE A 7 36.89 -42.34 -33.98
CA ILE A 7 35.41 -42.43 -33.81
C ILE A 7 34.80 -41.21 -34.51
N LEU A 8 34.03 -41.49 -35.55
CA LEU A 8 33.24 -40.51 -36.32
C LEU A 8 31.92 -40.27 -35.54
N ALA A 9 31.70 -39.04 -35.05
CA ALA A 9 30.44 -38.66 -34.44
C ALA A 9 29.46 -38.15 -35.52
N ALA A 10 28.34 -38.85 -35.69
CA ALA A 10 27.26 -38.45 -36.55
C ALA A 10 26.31 -37.51 -35.75
N THR A 11 26.21 -36.26 -36.17
CA THR A 11 25.21 -35.30 -35.68
C THR A 11 23.88 -35.53 -36.38
N LEU A 12 22.90 -36.08 -35.69
CA LEU A 12 21.49 -36.07 -36.11
C LEU A 12 20.88 -34.69 -35.79
N GLY A 13 20.62 -33.92 -36.84
CA GLY A 13 19.79 -32.71 -36.72
C GLY A 13 18.31 -33.08 -36.63
N VAL A 14 17.70 -32.78 -35.50
CA VAL A 14 16.25 -32.85 -35.34
C VAL A 14 15.67 -31.48 -35.73
N ALA A 15 15.01 -31.42 -36.87
CA ALA A 15 14.22 -30.28 -37.30
C ALA A 15 12.90 -30.26 -36.46
N MET A 16 12.79 -29.34 -35.54
CA MET A 16 11.51 -29.03 -34.87
C MET A 16 10.65 -28.19 -35.83
N SER A 17 9.59 -28.79 -36.35
CA SER A 17 8.51 -28.08 -37.02
C SER A 17 7.63 -27.40 -35.98
N ILE A 18 7.60 -26.06 -35.99
CA ILE A 18 6.69 -25.25 -35.20
C ILE A 18 5.32 -25.27 -35.91
N PRO A 19 4.22 -25.68 -35.25
CA PRO A 19 2.90 -25.58 -35.84
C PRO A 19 2.48 -24.09 -35.95
N MET A 20 2.12 -23.63 -37.14
CA MET A 20 1.46 -22.37 -37.38
C MET A 20 0.11 -22.38 -36.63
N VAL A 21 -0.02 -21.52 -35.60
CA VAL A 21 -1.31 -21.22 -34.98
C VAL A 21 -2.05 -20.31 -35.95
N VAL A 22 -3.08 -20.84 -36.58
CA VAL A 22 -4.05 -20.05 -37.37
C VAL A 22 -4.80 -19.15 -36.38
N GLY A 23 -4.59 -17.83 -36.52
CA GLY A 23 -5.22 -16.84 -35.68
C GLY A 23 -6.75 -16.88 -35.81
N ALA A 24 -7.43 -16.82 -34.66
CA ALA A 24 -8.88 -16.63 -34.60
C ALA A 24 -9.26 -15.30 -35.30
N PRO A 25 -10.40 -15.22 -35.97
CA PRO A 25 -10.84 -13.99 -36.61
C PRO A 25 -11.07 -12.89 -35.57
N LEU A 26 -10.62 -11.69 -35.88
CA LEU A 26 -10.84 -10.48 -35.09
C LEU A 26 -12.37 -10.21 -34.92
N PRO A 27 -12.80 -9.77 -33.75
CA PRO A 27 -14.20 -9.37 -33.55
C PRO A 27 -14.55 -8.18 -34.45
N PRO A 28 -15.80 -8.05 -34.89
CA PRO A 28 -16.23 -6.97 -35.76
C PRO A 28 -16.07 -5.61 -35.08
N PRO A 29 -15.80 -4.54 -35.83
CA PRO A 29 -15.67 -3.20 -35.27
C PRO A 29 -17.00 -2.75 -34.65
N PRO A 30 -16.98 -1.95 -33.57
CA PRO A 30 -18.17 -1.44 -32.94
C PRO A 30 -18.97 -0.51 -33.90
N PRO A 31 -20.29 -0.43 -33.77
CA PRO A 31 -21.13 0.39 -34.66
C PRO A 31 -20.73 1.86 -34.58
N LYS A 32 -20.53 2.47 -35.75
CA LYS A 32 -20.34 3.91 -35.89
C LYS A 32 -21.71 4.60 -35.63
N GLY A 33 -21.82 5.31 -34.52
CA GLY A 33 -23.00 6.11 -34.26
C GLY A 33 -23.35 6.22 -32.77
N GLY A 34 -22.46 6.75 -31.96
CA GLY A 34 -22.76 7.27 -30.63
C GLY A 34 -21.99 8.56 -30.44
N ASN A 35 -22.66 9.65 -30.08
CA ASN A 35 -21.99 10.89 -29.70
C ASN A 35 -20.92 10.57 -28.65
N PRO A 36 -19.71 11.19 -28.72
CA PRO A 36 -18.71 11.03 -27.69
C PRO A 36 -19.32 11.45 -26.35
N PRO A 37 -19.03 10.72 -25.25
CA PRO A 37 -19.49 11.14 -23.95
C PRO A 37 -19.01 12.57 -23.72
N ARG A 38 -19.96 13.44 -23.39
CA ARG A 38 -19.69 14.84 -23.03
C ARG A 38 -18.57 14.82 -22.00
N ALA A 39 -17.45 15.45 -22.34
CA ALA A 39 -16.39 15.72 -21.40
C ALA A 39 -17.02 16.32 -20.16
N ILE A 40 -16.90 15.64 -19.03
CA ILE A 40 -17.25 16.19 -17.73
C ILE A 40 -16.17 17.23 -17.47
N ALA A 41 -16.46 18.46 -17.92
CA ALA A 41 -15.70 19.64 -17.51
C ALA A 41 -16.01 19.88 -16.04
N GLY A 42 -15.22 19.27 -15.21
CA GLY A 42 -15.21 19.35 -13.77
C GLY A 42 -13.87 18.83 -13.31
N VAL A 43 -12.79 19.47 -13.76
CA VAL A 43 -11.56 19.45 -12.95
C VAL A 43 -11.96 20.16 -11.67
N LEU A 44 -12.43 19.39 -10.69
CA LEU A 44 -12.52 19.86 -9.32
C LEU A 44 -11.08 20.19 -8.95
N ASN A 45 -10.75 21.48 -8.93
CA ASN A 45 -9.56 21.96 -8.26
C ASN A 45 -9.50 21.22 -6.92
N PRO A 46 -8.44 20.49 -6.61
CA PRO A 46 -8.35 19.84 -5.32
C PRO A 46 -8.59 20.91 -4.26
N PRO A 47 -9.39 20.63 -3.22
CA PRO A 47 -9.60 21.60 -2.17
C PRO A 47 -8.21 22.06 -1.68
N PRO A 48 -8.03 23.36 -1.39
CA PRO A 48 -6.77 23.83 -0.89
C PRO A 48 -6.35 22.96 0.30
N ALA A 49 -5.07 22.62 0.35
CA ALA A 49 -4.54 21.87 1.49
C ALA A 49 -5.01 22.57 2.77
N PRO A 50 -5.48 21.84 3.79
CA PRO A 50 -5.86 22.46 5.03
C PRO A 50 -4.67 23.27 5.54
N THR A 51 -4.78 24.57 5.49
CA THR A 51 -3.84 25.53 6.06
C THR A 51 -3.97 25.40 7.57
N GLY A 52 -3.17 24.53 8.19
CA GLY A 52 -3.32 24.28 9.60
C GLY A 52 -2.28 23.42 10.29
N ILE A 53 -1.18 23.10 9.61
CA ILE A 53 0.03 22.68 10.32
C ILE A 53 1.10 23.68 9.89
N ALA A 54 1.41 24.62 10.77
CA ALA A 54 2.55 25.51 10.61
C ALA A 54 3.76 24.58 10.32
N ALA A 55 4.42 24.83 9.18
CA ALA A 55 5.68 24.15 8.89
C ALA A 55 6.59 24.41 10.09
N LEU A 56 7.11 23.33 10.69
CA LEU A 56 8.11 23.48 11.74
C LEU A 56 9.27 24.30 11.16
N PRO A 57 9.82 25.27 11.91
CA PRO A 57 10.97 26.02 11.47
C PRO A 57 12.12 25.06 11.11
N PRO A 58 12.98 25.39 10.14
CA PRO A 58 14.13 24.58 9.83
C PRO A 58 14.92 24.24 11.10
N GLY A 59 15.13 22.95 11.37
CA GLY A 59 15.81 22.46 12.57
C GLY A 59 14.95 22.18 13.79
N ALA A 60 13.63 22.40 13.74
CA ALA A 60 12.75 22.00 14.83
C ALA A 60 12.37 20.52 14.70
N THR A 61 12.73 19.72 15.69
CA THR A 61 12.27 18.35 15.84
C THR A 61 10.77 18.34 16.15
N PRO A 62 9.95 17.55 15.44
CA PRO A 62 8.55 17.39 15.82
C PRO A 62 8.48 16.79 17.24
N PRO A 63 7.50 17.18 18.06
CA PRO A 63 7.33 16.58 19.37
C PRO A 63 7.15 15.08 19.21
N PRO A 64 7.77 14.24 20.08
CA PRO A 64 7.60 12.80 20.01
C PRO A 64 6.10 12.46 20.07
N PRO A 65 5.65 11.51 19.24
CA PRO A 65 4.23 11.14 19.22
C PRO A 65 3.86 10.51 20.57
N PRO A 66 2.59 10.64 21.00
CA PRO A 66 2.13 9.90 22.14
C PRO A 66 2.26 8.40 21.86
N LEU A 67 3.23 7.74 22.50
CA LEU A 67 3.55 6.31 22.31
C LEU A 67 2.44 5.38 22.84
N GLY A 68 1.39 5.91 23.44
CA GLY A 68 0.43 5.18 24.25
C GLY A 68 -0.31 3.98 23.60
N ARG A 69 -0.19 3.78 22.28
CA ARG A 69 -0.80 2.64 21.58
C ARG A 69 0.17 1.87 20.68
N SER A 70 1.42 2.26 20.64
CA SER A 70 2.47 1.56 19.90
C SER A 70 3.04 0.44 20.78
N ILE A 71 2.21 -0.59 21.01
CA ILE A 71 2.57 -1.72 21.86
C ILE A 71 2.95 -2.95 21.01
N PRO A 72 3.87 -3.77 21.45
CA PRO A 72 4.22 -5.00 20.76
C PRO A 72 3.08 -6.04 20.85
N ILE A 73 3.04 -6.95 19.87
CA ILE A 73 2.17 -8.13 19.92
C ILE A 73 2.50 -8.93 21.18
N ALA A 74 1.46 -9.37 21.91
CA ALA A 74 1.65 -10.17 23.11
C ALA A 74 2.29 -11.53 22.80
N GLY A 75 3.19 -11.98 23.67
CA GLY A 75 3.85 -13.29 23.56
C GLY A 75 5.13 -13.28 22.70
N LEU A 76 5.73 -12.12 22.44
CA LEU A 76 7.07 -12.06 21.88
C LEU A 76 8.09 -12.55 22.91
N ASP A 77 9.12 -13.29 22.47
CA ASP A 77 10.29 -13.58 23.27
C ASP A 77 11.15 -12.32 23.50
N ALA A 78 12.14 -12.41 24.38
CA ALA A 78 12.99 -11.27 24.74
C ALA A 78 13.79 -10.70 23.55
N THR A 79 14.14 -11.54 22.56
CA THR A 79 14.85 -11.09 21.36
C THR A 79 13.92 -10.29 20.47
N LYS A 80 12.72 -10.80 20.21
CA LYS A 80 11.72 -10.11 19.38
C LYS A 80 11.15 -8.86 20.04
N ALA A 81 11.08 -8.83 21.36
CA ALA A 81 10.73 -7.63 22.11
C ALA A 81 11.81 -6.53 21.98
N ARG A 82 13.10 -6.91 21.93
CA ARG A 82 14.20 -5.97 21.61
C ARG A 82 14.14 -5.52 20.16
N ASP A 83 13.98 -6.44 19.20
CA ASP A 83 13.79 -6.11 17.77
C ASP A 83 12.68 -5.06 17.59
N PHE A 84 11.55 -5.20 18.32
CA PHE A 84 10.48 -4.21 18.32
C PHE A 84 10.91 -2.85 18.89
N ALA A 85 11.64 -2.84 20.02
CA ALA A 85 12.07 -1.60 20.65
C ALA A 85 13.10 -0.85 19.80
N ASP A 86 14.07 -1.56 19.24
CA ASP A 86 15.08 -1.01 18.33
C ASP A 86 14.40 -0.49 17.05
N GLY A 87 13.43 -1.23 16.53
CA GLY A 87 12.63 -0.83 15.38
C GLY A 87 11.73 0.39 15.65
N LEU A 88 11.18 0.53 16.87
CA LEU A 88 10.44 1.74 17.26
C LEU A 88 11.38 2.95 17.33
N ALA A 89 12.59 2.78 17.85
CA ALA A 89 13.60 3.84 17.86
C ALA A 89 13.93 4.29 16.43
N GLU A 90 14.13 3.33 15.52
CA GLU A 90 14.36 3.60 14.10
C GLU A 90 13.16 4.30 13.42
N PHE A 91 11.95 3.78 13.60
CA PHE A 91 10.73 4.33 13.03
C PHE A 91 10.44 5.77 13.47
N THR A 92 10.98 6.17 14.64
CA THR A 92 10.84 7.52 15.19
C THR A 92 12.06 8.41 14.99
N LYS A 93 13.15 7.85 14.48
CA LYS A 93 14.40 8.55 14.15
C LYS A 93 14.11 9.66 13.13
N VAL A 94 14.75 10.80 13.33
CA VAL A 94 14.72 11.91 12.36
C VAL A 94 15.98 11.80 11.50
N GLU A 95 15.78 11.56 10.22
CA GLU A 95 16.86 11.44 9.26
C GLU A 95 17.39 12.82 8.84
N THR A 96 18.64 12.84 8.44
CA THR A 96 19.36 14.05 8.00
C THR A 96 20.04 13.80 6.66
N ALA A 97 20.32 14.85 5.90
CA ALA A 97 21.04 14.71 4.62
C ALA A 97 22.41 14.04 4.78
N ALA A 98 23.11 14.28 5.89
CA ALA A 98 24.40 13.60 6.19
C ALA A 98 24.23 12.11 6.53
N GLY A 99 23.02 11.67 6.87
CA GLY A 99 22.66 10.28 7.13
C GLY A 99 21.93 9.62 5.96
N GLY A 100 21.88 10.27 4.77
CA GLY A 100 21.27 9.70 3.57
C GLY A 100 19.87 10.23 3.26
N LEU A 101 19.29 11.18 4.01
CA LEU A 101 18.01 11.76 3.68
C LEU A 101 18.06 12.57 2.38
N GLY A 102 17.26 12.20 1.42
CA GLY A 102 17.13 12.94 0.18
C GLY A 102 17.96 12.32 -0.95
N PRO A 103 18.16 13.03 -2.06
CA PRO A 103 17.95 14.49 -2.31
C PRO A 103 16.52 14.97 -2.27
N ILE A 104 15.55 14.13 -2.61
CA ILE A 104 14.12 14.42 -2.59
C ILE A 104 13.40 13.46 -1.64
N PHE A 105 12.41 13.95 -0.90
CA PHE A 105 11.73 13.16 0.13
C PHE A 105 10.34 13.73 0.46
N ASN A 106 9.50 12.93 1.09
CA ASN A 106 8.19 13.39 1.58
C ASN A 106 8.25 13.88 3.03
N ASP A 107 8.97 13.18 3.91
CA ASP A 107 9.23 13.65 5.27
C ASP A 107 10.52 13.02 5.84
N VAL A 108 10.93 13.48 7.01
CA VAL A 108 12.23 13.18 7.65
C VAL A 108 12.18 11.99 8.62
N SER A 109 11.04 11.33 8.76
CA SER A 109 10.88 10.13 9.60
C SER A 109 9.57 9.40 9.29
N CYS A 110 9.51 8.10 9.55
CA CYS A 110 8.28 7.33 9.36
C CYS A 110 7.13 7.88 10.23
N VAL A 111 7.43 8.23 11.48
CA VAL A 111 6.43 8.75 12.43
C VAL A 111 5.88 10.12 12.06
N ALA A 112 6.57 10.90 11.23
CA ALA A 112 6.04 12.17 10.74
C ALA A 112 4.72 11.98 9.98
N CYS A 113 4.61 10.84 9.28
CA CYS A 113 3.40 10.45 8.54
C CYS A 113 2.56 9.38 9.25
N HIS A 114 3.13 8.52 10.11
CA HIS A 114 2.46 7.40 10.75
C HIS A 114 2.29 7.61 12.26
N ARG A 115 1.38 8.53 12.69
CA ARG A 115 1.28 8.93 14.11
C ARG A 115 -0.12 9.01 14.73
N ALA A 116 -1.21 8.89 13.97
CA ALA A 116 -2.56 8.99 14.55
C ALA A 116 -2.89 7.78 15.42
N GLY A 117 -2.98 7.99 16.71
CA GLY A 117 -3.20 6.93 17.71
C GLY A 117 -1.93 6.30 18.24
N GLY A 118 -0.75 6.78 17.85
CA GLY A 118 0.58 6.30 18.22
C GLY A 118 1.49 6.13 17.01
N ALA A 119 2.77 5.83 17.24
CA ALA A 119 3.68 5.46 16.15
C ALA A 119 3.11 4.22 15.41
N GLY A 120 3.08 4.30 14.09
CA GLY A 120 2.44 3.30 13.23
C GLY A 120 0.98 3.61 12.86
N GLY A 121 0.42 4.74 13.29
CA GLY A 121 -0.93 5.17 12.94
C GLY A 121 -1.07 5.77 11.54
N ALA A 122 -2.28 6.21 11.20
CA ALA A 122 -2.53 7.02 10.01
C ALA A 122 -2.12 8.49 10.23
N SER A 123 -2.30 9.33 9.22
CA SER A 123 -2.19 10.79 9.37
C SER A 123 -3.04 11.52 8.35
N ARG A 124 -3.01 12.85 8.41
CA ARG A 124 -3.55 13.75 7.38
C ARG A 124 -2.48 14.14 6.34
N VAL A 125 -1.37 13.42 6.30
CA VAL A 125 -0.34 13.62 5.29
C VAL A 125 -0.72 12.82 4.06
N PHE A 126 -0.61 13.46 2.90
CA PHE A 126 -0.89 12.87 1.60
C PHE A 126 0.37 12.86 0.77
N VAL A 127 0.57 11.78 0.04
CA VAL A 127 1.51 11.73 -1.08
C VAL A 127 0.78 12.11 -2.36
N THR A 128 1.46 12.85 -3.24
CA THR A 128 0.97 13.16 -4.58
C THR A 128 1.56 12.16 -5.55
N ARG A 129 0.70 11.57 -6.37
CA ARG A 129 1.14 10.71 -7.47
C ARG A 129 0.63 11.28 -8.78
N PHE A 130 1.43 11.13 -9.84
CA PHE A 130 1.07 11.64 -11.16
C PHE A 130 1.44 10.65 -12.26
N GLY A 131 0.89 10.86 -13.42
CA GLY A 131 1.14 10.09 -14.62
C GLY A 131 0.32 10.63 -15.79
N LYS A 132 0.35 9.92 -16.89
CA LYS A 132 -0.35 10.31 -18.09
C LYS A 132 -1.11 9.14 -18.70
N MET A 133 -2.36 9.35 -19.05
CA MET A 133 -3.13 8.45 -19.92
C MET A 133 -2.93 8.87 -21.37
N VAL A 134 -2.42 7.96 -22.19
CA VAL A 134 -2.25 8.14 -23.64
C VAL A 134 -2.91 6.98 -24.33
N ASP A 135 -3.91 7.24 -25.15
CA ASP A 135 -4.65 6.24 -25.91
C ASP A 135 -5.14 5.03 -25.08
N GLY A 136 -5.56 5.29 -23.83
CA GLY A 136 -6.03 4.27 -22.89
C GLY A 136 -4.95 3.52 -22.14
N ALA A 137 -3.68 3.75 -22.43
CA ALA A 137 -2.53 3.22 -21.68
C ALA A 137 -2.03 4.24 -20.64
N PHE A 138 -1.58 3.73 -19.49
CA PHE A 138 -1.01 4.57 -18.43
C PHE A 138 0.51 4.63 -18.57
N ASP A 139 1.03 5.86 -18.70
CA ASP A 139 2.44 6.17 -18.63
C ASP A 139 2.76 6.73 -17.23
N PRO A 140 3.62 6.07 -16.43
CA PRO A 140 4.01 6.54 -15.10
C PRO A 140 4.96 7.75 -15.15
N MET A 141 5.35 8.24 -16.32
CA MET A 141 6.23 9.40 -16.51
C MET A 141 7.56 9.31 -15.76
N VAL A 142 8.19 8.13 -15.78
CA VAL A 142 9.44 7.86 -15.03
C VAL A 142 10.55 8.81 -15.44
N SER A 143 10.63 9.16 -16.74
CA SER A 143 11.63 10.13 -17.26
C SER A 143 11.43 11.58 -16.74
N GLU A 144 10.30 11.85 -16.07
CA GLU A 144 9.96 13.15 -15.50
C GLU A 144 9.80 13.05 -13.96
N GLY A 145 10.37 12.01 -13.33
CA GLY A 145 10.34 11.77 -11.88
C GLY A 145 9.08 11.07 -11.36
N GLY A 146 8.16 10.61 -12.25
CA GLY A 146 6.94 9.90 -11.84
C GLY A 146 7.17 8.44 -11.43
N PRO A 147 6.17 7.79 -10.86
CA PRO A 147 4.81 8.27 -10.62
C PRO A 147 4.57 8.89 -9.22
N LEU A 148 5.57 9.08 -8.39
CA LEU A 148 5.47 9.71 -7.07
C LEU A 148 6.21 11.04 -7.09
N MET A 149 5.60 12.10 -6.61
CA MET A 149 6.24 13.40 -6.39
C MET A 149 6.63 13.51 -4.92
N GLN A 150 7.88 13.71 -4.65
CA GLN A 150 8.40 14.05 -3.33
C GLN A 150 8.19 15.55 -3.08
N ARG A 151 7.56 15.89 -1.96
CA ARG A 151 7.14 17.27 -1.66
C ARG A 151 8.23 18.15 -1.09
N ARG A 152 9.40 17.59 -0.76
CA ARG A 152 10.55 18.26 -0.14
C ARG A 152 11.83 17.83 -0.83
N ALA A 153 12.86 18.62 -0.62
CA ALA A 153 14.22 18.34 -1.06
C ALA A 153 15.22 18.90 -0.04
N ILE A 154 16.47 18.45 -0.09
CA ILE A 154 17.56 18.95 0.75
C ILE A 154 17.93 20.41 0.43
N ALA A 155 17.63 20.91 -0.78
CA ALA A 155 17.80 22.29 -1.18
C ALA A 155 16.68 22.74 -2.15
N PRO A 156 16.37 24.04 -2.23
CA PRO A 156 15.25 24.55 -3.02
C PRO A 156 15.32 24.22 -4.52
N GLU A 157 16.51 24.13 -5.09
CA GLU A 157 16.74 23.82 -6.50
C GLU A 157 16.37 22.38 -6.90
N PHE A 158 16.27 21.48 -5.94
CA PHE A 158 15.91 20.06 -6.16
C PHE A 158 14.43 19.76 -5.95
N VAL A 159 13.63 20.76 -5.55
CA VAL A 159 12.20 20.59 -5.28
C VAL A 159 11.45 20.15 -6.53
N GLU A 160 10.75 19.04 -6.44
CA GLU A 160 9.97 18.46 -7.52
C GLU A 160 8.66 19.20 -7.80
N ARG A 161 8.18 19.03 -9.01
CA ARG A 161 6.89 19.56 -9.48
C ARG A 161 6.20 18.52 -10.35
N VAL A 162 4.88 18.46 -10.24
CA VAL A 162 4.08 17.67 -11.18
C VAL A 162 4.25 18.28 -12.58
N PRO A 163 4.69 17.50 -13.59
CA PRO A 163 4.81 17.99 -14.96
C PRO A 163 3.47 18.48 -15.50
N LEU A 164 3.50 19.56 -16.30
CA LEU A 164 2.28 20.11 -16.94
C LEU A 164 1.64 19.15 -17.94
N THR A 165 2.40 18.17 -18.42
CA THR A 165 1.94 17.11 -19.32
C THR A 165 1.19 16.00 -18.62
N ALA A 166 1.26 15.91 -17.29
CA ALA A 166 0.51 14.93 -16.50
C ALA A 166 -0.99 15.24 -16.57
N ASN A 167 -1.80 14.22 -16.90
CA ASN A 167 -3.27 14.34 -16.93
C ASN A 167 -3.95 13.43 -15.91
N VAL A 168 -3.17 12.64 -15.15
CA VAL A 168 -3.60 11.89 -13.98
C VAL A 168 -2.80 12.39 -12.79
N VAL A 169 -3.45 13.09 -11.86
CA VAL A 169 -2.83 13.57 -10.62
C VAL A 169 -3.75 13.20 -9.47
N ILE A 170 -3.23 12.43 -8.53
CA ILE A 170 -4.01 11.88 -7.42
C ILE A 170 -3.30 12.10 -6.09
N ARG A 171 -4.06 11.95 -5.01
CA ARG A 171 -3.53 11.96 -3.64
C ARG A 171 -3.88 10.66 -2.94
N ARG A 172 -2.93 10.14 -2.18
CA ARG A 172 -3.17 9.00 -1.28
C ARG A 172 -2.77 9.35 0.13
N MET A 173 -3.65 9.04 1.05
CA MET A 173 -3.43 9.23 2.48
C MET A 173 -2.55 8.12 3.04
N THR A 174 -1.74 8.45 4.05
CA THR A 174 -0.93 7.50 4.81
C THR A 174 -1.80 6.40 5.44
N THR A 175 -1.45 5.13 5.21
CA THR A 175 -2.11 3.97 5.82
C THR A 175 -1.53 3.68 7.20
N PRO A 176 -2.33 3.23 8.20
CA PRO A 176 -1.75 2.73 9.45
C PRO A 176 -1.01 1.41 9.20
N VAL A 177 0.03 1.17 10.00
CA VAL A 177 0.85 -0.04 9.95
C VAL A 177 0.63 -0.96 11.16
N PHE A 178 -0.42 -0.74 11.94
CA PHE A 178 -0.82 -1.64 13.03
C PHE A 178 -1.15 -3.03 12.54
N GLY A 179 -0.62 -4.08 13.18
CA GLY A 179 -0.96 -5.47 12.91
C GLY A 179 -0.44 -6.03 11.60
N LEU A 180 0.47 -5.36 10.88
CA LEU A 180 0.95 -5.82 9.58
C LEU A 180 1.63 -7.19 9.67
N GLY A 181 2.34 -7.53 10.75
CA GLY A 181 2.95 -8.86 10.91
C GLY A 181 1.93 -9.99 10.96
N LEU A 182 0.75 -9.75 11.55
CA LEU A 182 -0.35 -10.72 11.48
C LEU A 182 -0.90 -10.84 10.05
N MET A 183 -0.96 -9.75 9.29
CA MET A 183 -1.34 -9.80 7.87
C MET A 183 -0.30 -10.54 7.02
N GLU A 184 1.00 -10.32 7.26
CA GLU A 184 2.11 -11.00 6.58
C GLU A 184 2.03 -12.52 6.82
N ALA A 185 1.70 -12.93 8.04
CA ALA A 185 1.62 -14.34 8.44
C ALA A 185 0.36 -15.07 7.92
N ILE A 186 -0.60 -14.41 7.28
CA ILE A 186 -1.73 -15.06 6.59
C ILE A 186 -1.19 -15.75 5.33
N PRO A 187 -1.40 -17.08 5.14
CA PRO A 187 -0.91 -17.78 3.97
C PRO A 187 -1.50 -17.21 2.66
N ASP A 188 -0.69 -17.13 1.61
CA ASP A 188 -1.14 -16.75 0.27
C ASP A 188 -2.34 -17.57 -0.20
N ALA A 189 -2.33 -18.88 0.09
CA ALA A 189 -3.44 -19.78 -0.25
C ALA A 189 -4.76 -19.33 0.37
N THR A 190 -4.74 -18.79 1.60
CA THR A 190 -5.94 -18.28 2.28
C THR A 190 -6.53 -17.07 1.54
N ILE A 191 -5.67 -16.13 1.12
CA ILE A 191 -6.10 -14.94 0.36
C ILE A 191 -6.61 -15.36 -1.01
N ARG A 192 -5.89 -16.24 -1.72
CA ARG A 192 -6.29 -16.78 -3.02
C ARG A 192 -7.64 -17.48 -2.98
N ALA A 193 -7.90 -18.26 -1.93
CA ALA A 193 -9.20 -18.95 -1.74
C ALA A 193 -10.38 -17.98 -1.55
N GLY A 194 -10.13 -16.74 -1.13
CA GLY A 194 -11.13 -15.68 -1.01
C GLY A 194 -11.56 -15.04 -2.33
N ALA A 195 -10.78 -15.22 -3.42
CA ALA A 195 -11.05 -14.63 -4.73
C ALA A 195 -12.05 -15.49 -5.53
N VAL A 196 -13.27 -15.54 -5.03
CA VAL A 196 -14.40 -16.31 -5.60
C VAL A 196 -15.63 -15.43 -5.71
N ALA A 197 -16.56 -15.79 -6.59
CA ALA A 197 -17.83 -15.08 -6.70
C ALA A 197 -18.62 -15.17 -5.39
N LYS A 198 -18.90 -14.02 -4.79
CA LYS A 198 -19.61 -13.89 -3.48
C LYS A 198 -21.05 -13.39 -3.65
N GLY A 199 -21.56 -13.38 -4.89
CA GLY A 199 -22.86 -12.78 -5.24
C GLY A 199 -22.80 -11.24 -5.29
N ASP A 200 -23.88 -10.61 -5.74
CA ASP A 200 -24.00 -9.15 -5.93
C ASP A 200 -22.95 -8.55 -6.89
N GLY A 201 -22.33 -9.36 -7.74
CA GLY A 201 -21.26 -8.93 -8.63
C GLY A 201 -19.88 -8.82 -7.93
N ILE A 202 -19.77 -9.25 -6.69
CA ILE A 202 -18.53 -9.20 -5.90
C ILE A 202 -17.74 -10.49 -6.10
N ALA A 203 -16.47 -10.37 -6.47
CA ALA A 203 -15.55 -11.51 -6.58
C ALA A 203 -14.21 -11.20 -5.91
N GLY A 204 -13.65 -10.04 -6.18
CA GLY A 204 -12.29 -9.66 -5.81
C GLY A 204 -11.23 -10.31 -6.71
N LYS A 205 -10.05 -9.73 -6.73
CA LYS A 205 -8.90 -10.18 -7.52
C LYS A 205 -7.66 -10.31 -6.63
N VAL A 206 -6.90 -11.39 -6.78
CA VAL A 206 -5.59 -11.55 -6.13
C VAL A 206 -4.58 -10.61 -6.80
N ALA A 207 -3.87 -9.81 -6.01
CA ALA A 207 -2.70 -9.10 -6.48
C ALA A 207 -1.49 -10.06 -6.45
N VAL A 208 -0.96 -10.42 -7.61
CA VAL A 208 0.31 -11.16 -7.70
C VAL A 208 1.41 -10.15 -8.00
N VAL A 209 2.44 -10.11 -7.17
CA VAL A 209 3.53 -9.15 -7.25
C VAL A 209 4.87 -9.85 -7.02
N THR A 210 5.93 -9.36 -7.64
CA THR A 210 7.29 -9.80 -7.32
C THR A 210 7.76 -9.10 -6.05
N ASP A 211 8.11 -9.88 -5.04
CA ASP A 211 8.68 -9.35 -3.80
C ASP A 211 10.16 -8.99 -4.01
N PRO A 212 10.58 -7.75 -3.78
CA PRO A 212 11.96 -7.33 -4.02
C PRO A 212 12.97 -8.01 -3.09
N VAL A 213 12.52 -8.54 -1.95
CA VAL A 213 13.38 -9.21 -0.97
C VAL A 213 13.75 -10.61 -1.42
N SER A 214 12.78 -11.37 -1.87
CA SER A 214 12.96 -12.78 -2.27
C SER A 214 13.16 -12.99 -3.77
N GLY A 215 12.84 -11.99 -4.60
CA GLY A 215 12.79 -12.10 -6.06
C GLY A 215 11.66 -13.00 -6.57
N LYS A 216 10.75 -13.46 -5.72
CA LYS A 216 9.68 -14.41 -6.06
C LYS A 216 8.33 -13.73 -6.13
N GLU A 217 7.42 -14.32 -6.88
CA GLU A 217 6.01 -13.93 -6.86
C GLU A 217 5.36 -14.30 -5.52
N GLY A 218 4.56 -13.36 -5.00
CA GLY A 218 3.77 -13.52 -3.80
C GLY A 218 2.42 -12.79 -3.92
N VAL A 219 1.53 -13.00 -2.96
CA VAL A 219 0.28 -12.26 -2.89
C VAL A 219 0.54 -10.90 -2.24
N GLY A 220 0.37 -9.84 -3.03
CA GLY A 220 0.41 -8.47 -2.54
C GLY A 220 -0.71 -8.22 -1.54
N ARG A 221 -0.36 -7.58 -0.42
CA ARG A 221 -1.28 -7.33 0.71
C ARG A 221 -1.05 -6.00 1.41
N PHE A 222 0.03 -5.29 1.09
CA PHE A 222 0.37 -3.99 1.67
C PHE A 222 0.21 -2.87 0.66
N GLY A 223 -0.05 -1.65 1.15
CA GLY A 223 -0.40 -0.48 0.34
C GLY A 223 -1.86 -0.48 -0.13
N TRP A 224 -2.31 0.66 -0.63
CA TRP A 224 -3.69 0.84 -1.14
C TRP A 224 -4.01 -0.03 -2.36
N LYS A 225 -3.00 -0.37 -3.15
CA LYS A 225 -3.10 -1.17 -4.38
C LYS A 225 -2.53 -2.59 -4.23
N ALA A 226 -2.30 -3.06 -2.98
CA ALA A 226 -1.69 -4.35 -2.70
C ALA A 226 -0.36 -4.57 -3.46
N GLN A 227 0.48 -3.53 -3.54
CA GLN A 227 1.69 -3.54 -4.36
C GLN A 227 2.89 -4.24 -3.71
N HIS A 228 2.82 -4.61 -2.42
CA HIS A 228 3.90 -5.31 -1.72
C HIS A 228 3.41 -6.62 -1.08
N ALA A 229 4.22 -7.67 -1.18
CA ALA A 229 3.94 -8.98 -0.58
C ALA A 229 4.54 -9.11 0.83
N SER A 230 5.68 -8.46 1.12
CA SER A 230 6.39 -8.52 2.40
C SER A 230 6.48 -7.15 3.07
N ILE A 231 6.58 -7.15 4.41
CA ILE A 231 6.81 -5.93 5.20
C ILE A 231 8.21 -5.37 4.92
N LEU A 232 9.21 -6.23 4.74
CA LEU A 232 10.58 -5.78 4.46
C LEU A 232 10.67 -5.11 3.09
N GLY A 233 10.04 -5.66 2.06
CA GLY A 233 9.95 -5.02 0.74
C GLY A 233 9.18 -3.70 0.79
N PHE A 234 8.11 -3.62 1.59
CA PHE A 234 7.36 -2.39 1.83
C PHE A 234 8.18 -1.33 2.57
N SER A 235 8.96 -1.76 3.60
CA SER A 235 9.88 -0.88 4.32
C SER A 235 10.95 -0.30 3.39
N ALA A 236 11.58 -1.16 2.60
CA ALA A 236 12.65 -0.77 1.69
C ALA A 236 12.18 0.19 0.59
N ASP A 237 10.98 -0.05 0.01
CA ASP A 237 10.33 0.87 -0.93
C ASP A 237 10.03 2.24 -0.28
N ALA A 238 9.56 2.23 0.98
CA ALA A 238 9.25 3.46 1.69
C ALA A 238 10.52 4.27 2.05
N TYR A 239 11.63 3.61 2.38
CA TYR A 239 12.91 4.30 2.63
C TYR A 239 13.34 5.10 1.41
N LEU A 240 13.37 4.48 0.22
CA LEU A 240 13.71 5.19 -1.01
C LEU A 240 12.65 6.25 -1.38
N ASN A 241 11.39 5.87 -1.43
CA ASN A 241 10.36 6.74 -2.05
C ASN A 241 9.82 7.82 -1.11
N GLU A 242 9.87 7.61 0.23
CA GLU A 242 9.35 8.58 1.19
C GLU A 242 10.47 9.42 1.84
N MET A 243 11.69 8.88 1.96
CA MET A 243 12.82 9.54 2.60
C MET A 243 14.03 9.76 1.67
N GLY A 244 14.02 9.15 0.47
CA GLY A 244 15.14 9.23 -0.46
C GLY A 244 16.36 8.45 -0.01
N ILE A 245 16.20 7.46 0.86
CA ILE A 245 17.30 6.65 1.41
C ILE A 245 17.40 5.35 0.61
N THR A 246 18.49 5.20 -0.12
CA THR A 246 18.79 3.97 -0.87
C THR A 246 19.10 2.81 0.06
N ASN A 247 18.83 1.60 -0.41
CA ASN A 247 19.06 0.38 0.36
C ASN A 247 19.36 -0.80 -0.56
N ARG A 248 19.78 -1.91 0.01
CA ARG A 248 20.17 -3.10 -0.77
C ARG A 248 19.10 -3.69 -1.68
N TYR A 249 17.83 -3.38 -1.46
CA TYR A 249 16.71 -3.81 -2.30
C TYR A 249 16.34 -2.77 -3.35
N PHE A 250 16.61 -1.50 -3.09
CA PHE A 250 16.40 -0.35 -3.96
C PHE A 250 17.67 0.52 -3.95
N PRO A 251 18.72 0.10 -4.67
CA PRO A 251 20.03 0.75 -4.59
C PRO A 251 20.20 1.95 -5.53
N THR A 252 19.15 2.36 -6.22
CA THR A 252 19.21 3.47 -7.19
C THR A 252 18.42 4.64 -6.68
N GLU A 253 19.08 5.80 -6.59
CA GLU A 253 18.52 7.06 -6.12
C GLU A 253 17.45 7.62 -7.05
N ASN A 254 16.45 8.28 -6.48
CA ASN A 254 15.43 9.01 -7.22
C ASN A 254 15.97 10.35 -7.72
N ALA A 255 15.95 10.56 -9.03
CA ALA A 255 16.40 11.81 -9.61
C ALA A 255 15.33 12.91 -9.52
N PRO A 256 15.64 14.11 -8.98
CA PRO A 256 14.71 15.24 -8.93
C PRO A 256 14.10 15.54 -10.31
N ASN A 257 12.79 15.47 -10.46
CA ASN A 257 12.06 15.59 -11.73
C ASN A 257 12.61 14.68 -12.88
N GLY A 258 13.26 13.54 -12.54
CA GLY A 258 13.90 12.66 -13.51
C GLY A 258 15.23 13.19 -14.10
N ASP A 259 15.76 14.29 -13.56
CA ASP A 259 16.98 14.93 -14.07
C ASP A 259 18.25 14.36 -13.40
N ALA A 260 18.97 13.51 -14.15
CA ALA A 260 20.21 12.89 -13.68
C ALA A 260 21.34 13.91 -13.39
N ALA A 261 21.34 15.07 -14.04
CA ALA A 261 22.34 16.12 -13.77
C ALA A 261 22.04 16.86 -12.46
N LEU A 262 20.76 17.00 -12.11
CA LEU A 262 20.37 17.48 -10.77
C LEU A 262 20.74 16.45 -9.71
N LEU A 263 20.46 15.17 -9.94
CA LEU A 263 20.83 14.10 -9.02
C LEU A 263 22.34 14.10 -8.73
N ALA A 264 23.19 14.12 -9.76
CA ALA A 264 24.64 14.11 -9.61
C ALA A 264 25.21 15.30 -8.80
N ARG A 265 24.42 16.37 -8.63
CA ARG A 265 24.78 17.54 -7.79
C ARG A 265 24.21 17.45 -6.38
N ALA A 266 23.14 16.71 -6.21
CA ALA A 266 22.36 16.64 -4.98
C ALA A 266 22.78 15.44 -4.11
N ASP A 267 23.08 14.33 -4.73
CA ASP A 267 23.53 13.10 -4.05
C ASP A 267 25.00 13.26 -3.64
N THR A 268 25.23 13.25 -2.33
CA THR A 268 26.55 13.46 -1.72
C THR A 268 26.92 12.35 -0.74
N VAL A 269 26.05 11.37 -0.54
CA VAL A 269 26.27 10.21 0.31
C VAL A 269 26.39 8.96 -0.57
N ASN A 270 27.23 8.02 -0.19
CA ASN A 270 27.46 6.82 -1.01
C ASN A 270 26.31 5.80 -0.87
N ASP A 271 25.84 5.30 -1.99
CA ASP A 271 24.83 4.23 -2.06
C ASP A 271 25.40 2.82 -1.75
N PRO A 272 24.64 1.94 -1.10
CA PRO A 272 23.38 2.24 -0.42
C PRO A 272 23.63 2.89 0.94
N GLU A 273 22.82 3.87 1.27
CA GLU A 273 22.91 4.66 2.51
C GLU A 273 22.42 3.89 3.72
N ASP A 274 21.49 2.94 3.55
CA ASP A 274 21.04 2.00 4.56
C ASP A 274 22.12 0.95 4.83
N ALA A 275 23.00 1.24 5.78
CA ALA A 275 24.06 0.35 6.17
C ALA A 275 23.67 -0.54 7.36
N ALA A 276 24.05 -1.84 7.30
CA ALA A 276 23.98 -2.70 8.45
C ALA A 276 24.92 -2.18 9.58
N ASN A 277 24.45 -2.21 10.82
CA ASN A 277 25.22 -1.66 11.94
C ASN A 277 26.43 -2.52 12.40
N GLY A 278 26.78 -3.57 11.68
CA GLY A 278 27.90 -4.47 11.96
C GLY A 278 27.74 -5.36 13.21
N VAL A 279 26.70 -5.12 14.03
CA VAL A 279 26.40 -5.92 15.23
C VAL A 279 25.32 -6.96 14.95
N THR A 280 24.29 -6.58 14.21
CA THR A 280 23.13 -7.43 13.94
C THR A 280 22.97 -7.78 12.46
N GLU A 281 23.83 -7.27 11.58
CA GLU A 281 23.72 -7.33 10.12
C GLU A 281 22.38 -6.74 9.59
N LYS A 282 21.64 -6.01 10.44
CA LYS A 282 20.38 -5.35 10.08
C LYS A 282 20.63 -3.90 9.72
N GLY A 283 20.14 -3.48 8.57
CA GLY A 283 20.02 -2.08 8.19
C GLY A 283 18.80 -1.41 8.84
N ASP A 284 18.60 -0.14 8.55
CA ASP A 284 17.50 0.65 9.09
C ASP A 284 16.15 0.14 8.52
N VAL A 285 16.12 -0.31 7.26
CA VAL A 285 14.95 -0.94 6.65
C VAL A 285 14.51 -2.21 7.38
N ASP A 286 15.45 -3.01 7.91
CA ASP A 286 15.14 -4.22 8.68
C ASP A 286 14.54 -3.87 10.04
N ARG A 287 15.09 -2.86 10.71
CA ARG A 287 14.60 -2.38 12.00
C ARG A 287 13.20 -1.80 11.88
N ALA A 288 12.96 -0.97 10.88
CA ALA A 288 11.62 -0.44 10.61
C ALA A 288 10.61 -1.56 10.26
N ALA A 289 11.04 -2.57 9.49
CA ALA A 289 10.24 -3.75 9.20
C ALA A 289 9.91 -4.55 10.46
N ASP A 290 10.87 -4.73 11.39
CA ASP A 290 10.65 -5.43 12.64
C ASP A 290 9.67 -4.69 13.55
N PHE A 291 9.75 -3.36 13.64
CA PHE A 291 8.72 -2.57 14.31
C PHE A 291 7.33 -2.85 13.75
N MET A 292 7.14 -2.73 12.43
CA MET A 292 5.85 -2.96 11.77
C MET A 292 5.37 -4.40 11.92
N ARG A 293 6.28 -5.37 11.91
CA ARG A 293 5.96 -6.80 12.07
C ARG A 293 5.46 -7.14 13.47
N TYR A 294 6.05 -6.51 14.48
CA TYR A 294 5.73 -6.80 15.88
C TYR A 294 4.77 -5.79 16.51
N LEU A 295 4.34 -4.77 15.79
CA LEU A 295 3.34 -3.82 16.25
C LEU A 295 1.96 -4.47 16.33
N ALA A 296 1.34 -4.43 17.51
CA ALA A 296 0.02 -4.99 17.72
C ALA A 296 -1.07 -4.26 16.91
N PRO A 297 -2.12 -4.97 16.44
CA PRO A 297 -3.32 -4.32 15.93
C PRO A 297 -4.01 -3.55 17.07
N ILE A 298 -4.76 -2.51 16.72
CA ILE A 298 -5.58 -1.79 17.68
C ILE A 298 -6.68 -2.72 18.16
N PRO A 299 -6.79 -2.98 19.47
CA PRO A 299 -7.81 -3.86 20.01
C PRO A 299 -9.20 -3.27 19.81
N ARG A 300 -10.18 -4.12 19.50
CA ARG A 300 -11.59 -3.73 19.41
C ARG A 300 -12.08 -3.15 20.75
N ALA A 301 -12.90 -2.10 20.72
CA ALA A 301 -13.56 -1.58 21.92
C ALA A 301 -14.64 -2.58 22.43
N LYS A 302 -15.01 -2.43 23.70
CA LYS A 302 -16.04 -3.30 24.31
C LYS A 302 -17.36 -3.19 23.55
N ALA A 303 -17.91 -4.33 23.14
CA ALA A 303 -19.18 -4.38 22.45
C ALA A 303 -20.35 -4.04 23.39
N THR A 304 -21.35 -3.33 22.87
CA THR A 304 -22.65 -3.08 23.47
C THR A 304 -23.69 -3.99 22.79
N ALA A 305 -24.89 -4.09 23.36
CA ALA A 305 -26.00 -4.80 22.71
C ALA A 305 -26.33 -4.16 21.34
N ARG A 306 -26.24 -2.84 21.23
CA ARG A 306 -26.49 -2.11 19.98
C ARG A 306 -25.38 -2.35 18.95
N SER A 307 -24.11 -2.28 19.33
CA SER A 307 -23.01 -2.57 18.39
C SER A 307 -23.02 -4.04 17.93
N ALA A 308 -23.44 -4.99 18.78
CA ALA A 308 -23.65 -6.38 18.39
C ALA A 308 -24.80 -6.53 17.37
N ALA A 309 -25.87 -5.74 17.48
CA ALA A 309 -26.91 -5.67 16.45
C ALA A 309 -26.35 -5.08 15.14
N GLY A 310 -25.53 -4.04 15.24
CA GLY A 310 -24.84 -3.44 14.09
C GLY A 310 -23.92 -4.41 13.37
N GLU A 311 -23.20 -5.27 14.08
CA GLU A 311 -22.35 -6.33 13.49
C GLU A 311 -23.18 -7.36 12.70
N ARG A 312 -24.37 -7.72 13.20
CA ARG A 312 -25.31 -8.56 12.43
C ARG A 312 -25.78 -7.85 11.16
N THR A 313 -26.14 -6.56 11.26
CA THR A 313 -26.52 -5.76 10.09
C THR A 313 -25.39 -5.66 9.06
N PHE A 314 -24.14 -5.47 9.50
CA PHE A 314 -22.94 -5.49 8.64
C PHE A 314 -22.84 -6.81 7.84
N GLY A 315 -23.12 -7.94 8.50
CA GLY A 315 -23.19 -9.24 7.81
C GLY A 315 -24.36 -9.33 6.83
N THR A 316 -25.57 -8.97 7.29
CA THR A 316 -26.82 -9.15 6.53
C THR A 316 -26.86 -8.33 5.25
N ILE A 317 -26.38 -7.07 5.25
CA ILE A 317 -26.38 -6.23 4.04
C ILE A 317 -25.25 -6.58 3.08
N GLY A 318 -24.23 -7.35 3.54
CA GLY A 318 -23.20 -7.92 2.68
C GLY A 318 -21.82 -7.26 2.75
N CYS A 319 -21.54 -6.38 3.72
CA CYS A 319 -20.21 -5.77 3.91
C CYS A 319 -19.11 -6.82 4.09
N VAL A 320 -19.46 -7.95 4.72
CA VAL A 320 -18.55 -9.10 4.98
C VAL A 320 -18.02 -9.77 3.71
N LYS A 321 -18.60 -9.48 2.53
CA LYS A 321 -18.16 -10.05 1.25
C LYS A 321 -16.77 -9.54 0.83
N CYS A 322 -16.42 -8.31 1.21
CA CYS A 322 -15.08 -7.73 1.08
C CYS A 322 -14.42 -7.61 2.45
N HIS A 323 -15.12 -7.07 3.44
CA HIS A 323 -14.63 -6.94 4.81
C HIS A 323 -14.83 -8.24 5.60
N THR A 324 -14.16 -9.32 5.16
CA THR A 324 -14.14 -10.62 5.83
C THR A 324 -13.73 -10.45 7.29
N PRO A 325 -14.56 -10.85 8.27
CA PRO A 325 -14.35 -10.51 9.68
C PRO A 325 -13.01 -10.98 10.24
N ALA A 326 -12.60 -12.19 9.87
CA ALA A 326 -11.34 -12.75 10.35
C ALA A 326 -10.71 -13.72 9.36
N MET A 327 -9.38 -13.79 9.41
CA MET A 327 -8.55 -14.82 8.77
C MET A 327 -7.67 -15.49 9.82
N SER A 328 -7.03 -16.60 9.44
CA SER A 328 -6.05 -17.28 10.29
C SER A 328 -4.66 -17.13 9.73
N THR A 329 -3.68 -16.83 10.59
CA THR A 329 -2.26 -16.93 10.23
C THR A 329 -1.87 -18.40 10.11
N GLY A 330 -0.82 -18.66 9.33
CA GLY A 330 -0.25 -19.99 9.18
C GLY A 330 0.79 -20.33 10.27
N ALA A 331 1.52 -21.42 10.03
CA ALA A 331 2.75 -21.68 10.77
C ALA A 331 3.75 -20.54 10.56
N HIS A 332 4.40 -20.10 11.63
CA HIS A 332 5.34 -19.00 11.60
C HIS A 332 6.45 -19.24 12.63
N PRO A 333 7.73 -18.89 12.35
CA PRO A 333 8.84 -19.09 13.29
C PRO A 333 8.68 -18.30 14.59
N VAL A 334 7.98 -17.17 14.55
CA VAL A 334 7.64 -16.39 15.75
C VAL A 334 6.28 -16.87 16.28
N ALA A 335 6.27 -17.50 17.45
CA ALA A 335 5.05 -18.11 18.04
C ALA A 335 3.91 -17.10 18.24
N ALA A 336 4.23 -15.84 18.51
CA ALA A 336 3.25 -14.76 18.65
C ALA A 336 2.46 -14.49 17.36
N LEU A 337 3.00 -14.85 16.19
CA LEU A 337 2.39 -14.69 14.88
C LEU A 337 1.79 -15.99 14.32
N ALA A 338 2.13 -17.17 14.90
CA ALA A 338 1.74 -18.47 14.38
C ALA A 338 0.32 -18.86 14.78
N ASN A 339 -0.47 -19.36 13.83
CA ASN A 339 -1.79 -19.97 14.05
C ASN A 339 -2.75 -19.08 14.86
N LYS A 340 -2.78 -17.78 14.58
CA LYS A 340 -3.65 -16.81 15.23
C LYS A 340 -4.90 -16.55 14.40
N ARG A 341 -6.05 -16.43 15.05
CA ARG A 341 -7.24 -15.81 14.46
C ARG A 341 -7.06 -14.30 14.48
N VAL A 342 -7.17 -13.66 13.32
CA VAL A 342 -6.93 -12.23 13.13
C VAL A 342 -8.21 -11.56 12.65
N GLU A 343 -8.79 -10.69 13.47
CA GLU A 343 -10.03 -9.97 13.17
C GLU A 343 -9.73 -8.65 12.43
N LEU A 344 -9.27 -8.79 11.17
CA LEU A 344 -8.86 -7.64 10.36
C LEU A 344 -10.00 -6.97 9.59
N TYR A 345 -11.13 -7.63 9.42
CA TYR A 345 -12.25 -7.15 8.59
C TYR A 345 -11.80 -6.74 7.19
N SER A 346 -11.11 -7.64 6.50
CA SER A 346 -10.63 -7.48 5.13
C SER A 346 -10.38 -8.86 4.52
N ASP A 347 -10.62 -9.00 3.22
CA ASP A 347 -10.21 -10.17 2.44
C ASP A 347 -8.83 -9.97 1.76
N LEU A 348 -8.23 -8.79 1.89
CA LEU A 348 -6.95 -8.38 1.30
C LEU A 348 -6.93 -8.45 -0.24
N LEU A 349 -8.07 -8.60 -0.87
CA LEU A 349 -8.21 -8.63 -2.32
C LEU A 349 -8.36 -7.23 -2.93
N LEU A 350 -8.08 -7.14 -4.21
CA LEU A 350 -8.41 -5.98 -5.04
C LEU A 350 -9.85 -6.09 -5.51
N HIS A 351 -10.59 -4.98 -5.43
CA HIS A 351 -11.95 -4.86 -5.95
C HIS A 351 -12.06 -3.65 -6.87
N ASP A 352 -12.83 -3.78 -7.96
CA ASP A 352 -13.20 -2.62 -8.78
C ASP A 352 -14.16 -1.74 -7.97
N MET A 353 -13.68 -0.57 -7.60
CA MET A 353 -14.42 0.38 -6.79
C MET A 353 -15.12 1.47 -7.62
N GLY A 354 -15.23 1.28 -8.95
CA GLY A 354 -15.92 2.22 -9.82
C GLY A 354 -15.39 3.64 -9.70
N SER A 355 -16.28 4.59 -9.34
CA SER A 355 -15.95 6.01 -9.16
C SER A 355 -15.12 6.30 -7.90
N LEU A 356 -15.00 5.34 -6.98
CA LEU A 356 -14.11 5.45 -5.81
C LEU A 356 -12.67 5.06 -6.16
N GLY A 357 -12.40 4.42 -7.28
CA GLY A 357 -11.04 4.19 -7.77
C GLY A 357 -10.30 5.51 -8.01
N ASP A 358 -8.98 5.50 -7.86
CA ASP A 358 -8.17 6.72 -7.96
C ASP A 358 -7.71 7.07 -9.39
N GLY A 359 -8.03 6.23 -10.37
CA GLY A 359 -7.66 6.47 -11.77
C GLY A 359 -6.22 6.07 -12.13
N MET A 360 -5.41 5.62 -11.16
CA MET A 360 -4.00 5.27 -11.38
C MET A 360 -3.73 3.78 -11.19
N PRO A 361 -3.31 3.03 -12.22
CA PRO A 361 -2.80 1.68 -12.07
C PRO A 361 -1.52 1.64 -11.23
N GLN A 362 -1.32 0.56 -10.47
CA GLN A 362 -0.06 0.32 -9.74
C GLN A 362 0.11 -1.17 -9.44
N GLY A 363 1.26 -1.76 -9.80
CA GLY A 363 1.49 -3.19 -9.66
C GLY A 363 0.42 -4.00 -10.40
N ALA A 364 -0.21 -4.95 -9.71
CA ALA A 364 -1.28 -5.76 -10.27
C ALA A 364 -2.65 -5.06 -10.31
N ALA A 365 -2.78 -3.90 -9.68
CA ALA A 365 -4.05 -3.19 -9.57
C ALA A 365 -4.29 -2.24 -10.75
N GLY A 366 -5.46 -2.36 -11.37
CA GLY A 366 -5.95 -1.40 -12.37
C GLY A 366 -6.35 -0.05 -11.77
N ALA A 367 -6.71 0.89 -12.63
CA ALA A 367 -7.05 2.27 -12.27
C ALA A 367 -8.18 2.37 -11.22
N ARG A 368 -9.19 1.51 -11.32
CA ARG A 368 -10.35 1.51 -10.42
C ARG A 368 -10.25 0.52 -9.27
N GLU A 369 -9.25 -0.35 -9.28
CA GLU A 369 -9.10 -1.38 -8.26
C GLU A 369 -8.40 -0.84 -7.02
N MET A 370 -8.96 -1.17 -5.85
CA MET A 370 -8.41 -0.85 -4.53
C MET A 370 -8.43 -2.10 -3.66
N ARG A 371 -7.39 -2.26 -2.83
CA ARG A 371 -7.37 -3.34 -1.83
C ARG A 371 -8.36 -3.04 -0.71
N THR A 372 -9.12 -4.06 -0.29
CA THR A 372 -9.94 -3.94 0.92
C THR A 372 -9.05 -3.60 2.12
N ALA A 373 -9.24 -2.41 2.67
CA ALA A 373 -8.47 -1.96 3.83
C ALA A 373 -8.93 -2.70 5.11
N PRO A 374 -8.01 -3.13 5.99
CA PRO A 374 -8.36 -3.58 7.33
C PRO A 374 -9.11 -2.50 8.11
N LEU A 375 -10.11 -2.91 8.90
CA LEU A 375 -10.92 -1.96 9.67
C LEU A 375 -10.47 -1.81 11.13
N TRP A 376 -9.48 -2.56 11.61
CA TRP A 376 -8.95 -2.33 12.96
C TRP A 376 -8.38 -0.92 13.10
N GLY A 377 -8.62 -0.29 14.22
CA GLY A 377 -8.23 1.10 14.46
C GLY A 377 -9.05 2.14 13.67
N LEU A 378 -10.16 1.74 13.04
CA LEU A 378 -11.05 2.64 12.31
C LEU A 378 -11.49 3.83 13.17
N ARG A 379 -11.80 3.60 14.46
CA ARG A 379 -12.21 4.64 15.42
C ARG A 379 -11.14 5.68 15.76
N LEU A 380 -9.89 5.43 15.37
CA LEU A 380 -8.77 6.35 15.62
C LEU A 380 -8.53 7.30 14.45
N ARG A 381 -9.31 7.15 13.37
CA ARG A 381 -9.19 7.97 12.17
C ARG A 381 -10.22 9.07 12.19
N ASP A 382 -9.87 10.20 11.63
CA ASP A 382 -10.74 11.35 11.39
C ASP A 382 -10.95 11.64 9.90
N MET A 383 -10.23 10.90 9.03
CA MET A 383 -10.39 10.88 7.59
C MET A 383 -10.37 9.44 7.09
N TYR A 384 -11.17 9.16 6.10
CA TYR A 384 -11.41 7.82 5.57
C TYR A 384 -11.23 7.77 4.06
N LEU A 385 -11.09 6.53 3.53
CA LEU A 385 -10.78 6.23 2.14
C LEU A 385 -9.33 6.59 1.78
N HIS A 386 -8.89 6.14 0.60
CA HIS A 386 -7.49 6.29 0.16
C HIS A 386 -7.06 7.74 -0.04
N ASP A 387 -7.99 8.62 -0.33
CA ASP A 387 -7.77 10.04 -0.63
C ASP A 387 -8.32 11.00 0.45
N GLY A 388 -8.84 10.45 1.55
CA GLY A 388 -9.33 11.25 2.67
C GLY A 388 -10.61 12.04 2.39
N ARG A 389 -11.33 11.74 1.28
CA ARG A 389 -12.54 12.50 0.88
C ARG A 389 -13.70 12.41 1.87
N ALA A 390 -13.71 11.43 2.75
CA ALA A 390 -14.76 11.23 3.74
C ALA A 390 -14.24 11.58 5.15
N ILE A 391 -14.98 12.41 5.89
CA ILE A 391 -14.68 12.82 7.27
C ILE A 391 -15.56 12.10 8.29
N THR A 392 -16.45 11.22 7.83
CA THR A 392 -17.29 10.34 8.67
C THR A 392 -17.34 8.95 8.08
N VAL A 393 -17.59 7.94 8.92
CA VAL A 393 -17.78 6.55 8.46
C VAL A 393 -19.00 6.43 7.56
N ASP A 394 -20.11 7.16 7.86
CA ASP A 394 -21.29 7.20 6.99
C ASP A 394 -20.96 7.71 5.59
N ALA A 395 -20.21 8.82 5.49
CA ALA A 395 -19.78 9.36 4.20
C ALA A 395 -18.85 8.39 3.45
N ALA A 396 -17.96 7.69 4.17
CA ALA A 396 -17.09 6.69 3.58
C ALA A 396 -17.89 5.51 2.99
N ILE A 397 -18.89 5.00 3.70
CA ILE A 397 -19.75 3.91 3.20
C ILE A 397 -20.52 4.38 1.96
N ARG A 398 -21.08 5.59 1.99
CA ARG A 398 -21.83 6.17 0.84
C ARG A 398 -20.97 6.40 -0.40
N ALA A 399 -19.67 6.57 -0.25
CA ALA A 399 -18.72 6.73 -1.34
C ALA A 399 -18.32 5.40 -2.02
N HIS A 400 -18.65 4.26 -1.43
CA HIS A 400 -18.39 2.95 -2.05
C HIS A 400 -19.15 2.81 -3.37
N ASP A 401 -18.49 2.23 -4.38
CA ASP A 401 -19.06 2.05 -5.72
C ASP A 401 -18.51 0.78 -6.40
N GLY A 402 -18.74 0.59 -7.67
CA GLY A 402 -18.28 -0.59 -8.40
C GLY A 402 -18.86 -1.88 -7.83
N GLU A 403 -18.02 -2.83 -7.47
CA GLU A 403 -18.45 -4.10 -6.82
C GLU A 403 -19.23 -3.87 -5.52
N ALA A 404 -18.93 -2.81 -4.78
CA ALA A 404 -19.60 -2.51 -3.51
C ALA A 404 -20.95 -1.78 -3.66
N ARG A 405 -21.35 -1.39 -4.87
CA ARG A 405 -22.53 -0.53 -5.13
C ARG A 405 -23.81 -1.10 -4.53
N ILE A 406 -24.10 -2.39 -4.74
CA ILE A 406 -25.33 -3.01 -4.24
C ILE A 406 -25.37 -3.00 -2.71
N VAL A 407 -24.25 -3.25 -2.06
CA VAL A 407 -24.13 -3.24 -0.59
C VAL A 407 -24.28 -1.81 -0.04
N ARG A 408 -23.68 -0.82 -0.70
CA ARG A 408 -23.87 0.61 -0.39
C ARG A 408 -25.35 1.02 -0.49
N ASP A 409 -26.04 0.58 -1.52
CA ASP A 409 -27.45 0.93 -1.74
C ASP A 409 -28.34 0.28 -0.67
N ARG A 410 -28.04 -0.96 -0.24
CA ARG A 410 -28.69 -1.58 0.93
C ARG A 410 -28.44 -0.80 2.22
N TYR A 411 -27.20 -0.31 2.43
CA TYR A 411 -26.89 0.58 3.57
C TYR A 411 -27.72 1.85 3.53
N ALA A 412 -27.84 2.50 2.37
CA ALA A 412 -28.62 3.71 2.20
C ALA A 412 -30.13 3.49 2.52
N ALA A 413 -30.65 2.30 2.24
CA ALA A 413 -32.04 1.90 2.50
C ALA A 413 -32.30 1.46 3.95
N LEU A 414 -31.28 1.33 4.82
CA LEU A 414 -31.47 0.93 6.21
C LEU A 414 -32.34 1.94 6.96
N LYS A 415 -33.17 1.42 7.87
CA LYS A 415 -33.85 2.26 8.88
C LYS A 415 -32.79 2.96 9.74
N GLU A 416 -33.14 4.12 10.26
CA GLU A 416 -32.21 4.93 11.05
C GLU A 416 -31.61 4.17 12.25
N ALA A 417 -32.43 3.40 12.97
CA ALA A 417 -31.98 2.60 14.12
C ALA A 417 -30.90 1.54 13.72
N ASP A 418 -31.10 0.85 12.58
CA ASP A 418 -30.19 -0.18 12.10
C ASP A 418 -28.90 0.46 11.59
N ARG A 419 -28.99 1.58 10.86
CA ARG A 419 -27.84 2.36 10.42
C ARG A 419 -27.02 2.87 11.59
N ALA A 420 -27.67 3.43 12.62
CA ALA A 420 -26.99 3.90 13.81
C ALA A 420 -26.32 2.76 14.59
N ALA A 421 -26.93 1.57 14.66
CA ALA A 421 -26.33 0.39 15.28
C ALA A 421 -25.08 -0.08 14.48
N LEU A 422 -25.14 -0.07 13.15
CA LEU A 422 -24.03 -0.42 12.29
C LEU A 422 -22.86 0.57 12.45
N LEU A 423 -23.13 1.86 12.51
CA LEU A 423 -22.10 2.88 12.75
C LEU A 423 -21.47 2.74 14.15
N GLU A 424 -22.27 2.39 15.18
CA GLU A 424 -21.74 2.10 16.50
C GLU A 424 -20.83 0.86 16.49
N PHE A 425 -21.20 -0.20 15.75
CA PHE A 425 -20.33 -1.35 15.55
C PHE A 425 -18.99 -0.94 14.93
N LEU A 426 -19.00 -0.23 13.82
CA LEU A 426 -17.78 0.26 13.15
C LEU A 426 -16.95 1.16 14.07
N GLY A 427 -17.59 1.93 14.95
CA GLY A 427 -16.94 2.71 16.01
C GLY A 427 -16.28 1.84 17.10
N THR A 428 -16.48 0.52 17.12
CA THR A 428 -15.75 -0.37 18.02
C THR A 428 -14.44 -0.89 17.42
N LEU A 429 -14.27 -0.81 16.09
CA LEU A 429 -13.10 -1.27 15.33
C LEU A 429 -12.02 -0.18 15.24
#